data_4d4572598742b61dc7b6b88a2d43be09
#
_entry.id   4d4572598742b61dc7b6b88a2d43be09
#
_cell.length_a   1.000
_cell.length_b   1.000
_cell.length_c   1.000
_cell.angle_alpha   90.00
_cell.angle_beta   90.00
_cell.angle_gamma   90.00
#
_symmetry.space_group_name_H-M   'P 1'
#
loop_
_entity.id
_entity.type
_entity.pdbx_description
1 polymer ?
#
loop_
_entity_poly.entity_id
_entity_poly.type
_entity_poly.pdbx_seq_one_letter_code
_entity_poly.pdbx_strand_id
1 'polypeptide(L)'
;MILSFQSFKDVHIFHFFSVSLNAFCQEKIDLNVKNTGSNMTIAILEVDEKMIERGDTLAVFYGLPSGEKKCGGYVIWNNERVALTIWGNDNTSESKDGFHAKESFLPIYHIKNGIINNALNSEFMAGNNFFSHNGISIIKKLY
;
A
#
# COMPACT_ATOMS: atom_id res chain seq x y z
N MET A 1 15.46 -35.85 -60.29
CA MET A 1 16.28 -35.45 -59.11
C MET A 1 15.42 -34.59 -58.20
N ILE A 2 15.08 -35.13 -57.10
CA ILE A 2 14.20 -34.46 -56.13
C ILE A 2 15.06 -34.00 -54.97
N LEU A 3 15.18 -32.74 -54.86
CA LEU A 3 15.77 -32.14 -53.67
C LEU A 3 14.69 -31.88 -52.67
N SER A 4 14.66 -32.67 -51.66
CA SER A 4 13.79 -32.46 -50.55
C SER A 4 14.25 -31.25 -49.75
N PHE A 5 13.58 -30.18 -49.90
CA PHE A 5 13.66 -29.09 -48.97
C PHE A 5 12.75 -29.38 -47.80
N GLN A 6 13.21 -30.22 -46.94
CA GLN A 6 12.56 -30.41 -45.71
C GLN A 6 13.44 -29.93 -44.58
N SER A 7 12.82 -29.20 -43.73
CA SER A 7 13.27 -28.95 -42.40
C SER A 7 13.96 -27.64 -42.12
N PHE A 8 13.31 -26.57 -42.45
CA PHE A 8 13.64 -25.32 -41.77
C PHE A 8 12.45 -24.71 -40.99
N LYS A 9 11.39 -25.49 -40.87
CA LYS A 9 10.17 -24.97 -40.21
C LYS A 9 10.13 -25.21 -38.72
N ASP A 10 10.97 -26.05 -38.20
CA ASP A 10 10.84 -26.49 -36.82
C ASP A 10 11.73 -25.76 -35.85
N VAL A 11 12.63 -24.93 -36.34
CA VAL A 11 13.59 -24.22 -35.47
C VAL A 11 13.02 -22.95 -34.85
N HIS A 12 11.94 -22.42 -35.41
CA HIS A 12 11.40 -21.16 -34.97
C HIS A 12 10.45 -21.26 -33.76
N ILE A 13 10.00 -22.47 -33.45
CA ILE A 13 9.00 -22.69 -32.40
C ILE A 13 9.64 -22.64 -31.00
N PHE A 14 10.92 -22.95 -30.90
CA PHE A 14 11.61 -23.01 -29.61
C PHE A 14 12.04 -21.68 -29.06
N HIS A 15 12.03 -20.62 -29.85
CA HIS A 15 12.43 -19.31 -29.37
C HIS A 15 11.33 -18.56 -28.61
N PHE A 16 10.08 -19.00 -28.72
CA PHE A 16 8.96 -18.37 -28.05
C PHE A 16 8.75 -18.84 -26.61
N PHE A 17 9.38 -19.93 -26.20
CA PHE A 17 9.21 -20.50 -24.89
C PHE A 17 10.31 -20.15 -23.91
N SER A 18 11.29 -19.39 -24.33
CA SER A 18 12.17 -18.71 -23.37
C SER A 18 11.57 -17.38 -22.94
N VAL A 19 10.28 -17.27 -22.86
CA VAL A 19 9.68 -16.30 -21.96
C VAL A 19 10.15 -16.75 -20.59
N SER A 20 11.22 -16.16 -20.16
CA SER A 20 11.59 -16.19 -18.77
C SER A 20 10.30 -16.03 -17.97
N LEU A 21 9.90 -17.05 -17.26
CA LEU A 21 9.12 -16.86 -16.06
C LEU A 21 10.01 -15.96 -15.18
N ASN A 22 9.93 -14.68 -15.41
CA ASN A 22 10.23 -13.74 -14.37
C ASN A 22 9.13 -14.00 -13.35
N ALA A 23 9.40 -14.92 -12.45
CA ALA A 23 8.68 -14.97 -11.23
C ALA A 23 8.79 -13.56 -10.67
N PHE A 24 7.74 -12.76 -10.82
CA PHE A 24 7.57 -11.52 -10.10
C PHE A 24 7.51 -11.94 -8.64
N CYS A 25 8.68 -11.99 -8.01
CA CYS A 25 8.76 -12.00 -6.58
C CYS A 25 8.27 -10.63 -6.15
N GLN A 26 6.99 -10.51 -5.85
CA GLN A 26 6.45 -9.32 -5.21
C GLN A 26 7.10 -9.25 -3.83
N GLU A 27 7.95 -8.25 -3.64
CA GLU A 27 8.53 -7.99 -2.35
C GLU A 27 7.43 -7.65 -1.35
N LYS A 28 7.54 -8.22 -0.16
CA LYS A 28 6.67 -7.87 0.95
C LYS A 28 6.90 -6.41 1.34
N ILE A 29 5.83 -5.71 1.61
CA ILE A 29 5.87 -4.32 2.06
C ILE A 29 6.44 -4.27 3.47
N ASP A 30 7.39 -3.37 3.67
CA ASP A 30 7.90 -3.02 4.99
C ASP A 30 6.90 -2.13 5.73
N LEU A 31 6.35 -2.67 6.82
CA LEU A 31 5.40 -1.98 7.69
C LEU A 31 6.05 -1.44 8.97
N ASN A 32 7.36 -1.25 8.98
CA ASN A 32 8.02 -0.60 10.11
C ASN A 32 7.53 0.84 10.27
N VAL A 33 7.02 1.13 11.45
CA VAL A 33 6.49 2.44 11.82
C VAL A 33 7.25 2.97 13.01
N LYS A 34 7.70 4.23 12.92
CA LYS A 34 8.38 4.91 14.01
C LYS A 34 7.38 5.72 14.82
N ASN A 35 7.36 5.50 16.13
CA ASN A 35 6.66 6.39 17.07
C ASN A 35 7.49 7.67 17.26
N THR A 36 7.03 8.74 16.66
CA THR A 36 7.71 10.04 16.70
C THR A 36 7.20 10.97 17.80
N GLY A 37 6.18 10.51 18.55
CA GLY A 37 5.48 11.36 19.54
C GLY A 37 4.45 12.32 18.94
N SER A 38 4.43 12.47 17.62
CA SER A 38 3.43 13.26 16.89
C SER A 38 2.50 12.32 16.12
N ASN A 39 1.23 12.33 16.42
CA ASN A 39 0.30 11.41 15.77
C ASN A 39 -1.05 12.05 15.42
N MET A 40 -1.78 11.36 14.56
CA MET A 40 -3.16 11.60 14.19
C MET A 40 -3.92 10.27 14.21
N THR A 41 -5.19 10.31 14.50
CA THR A 41 -6.05 9.13 14.50
C THR A 41 -7.03 9.18 13.35
N ILE A 42 -7.12 8.08 12.61
CA ILE A 42 -8.12 7.86 11.57
C ILE A 42 -9.03 6.74 12.03
N ALA A 43 -10.28 7.07 12.36
CA ALA A 43 -11.29 6.06 12.63
C ALA A 43 -11.86 5.53 11.32
N ILE A 44 -11.91 4.22 11.17
CA ILE A 44 -12.48 3.53 10.00
C ILE A 44 -13.67 2.72 10.49
N LEU A 45 -14.86 3.08 10.00
CA LEU A 45 -16.12 2.49 10.48
C LEU A 45 -16.52 1.25 9.70
N GLU A 46 -16.35 1.29 8.38
CA GLU A 46 -16.76 0.22 7.47
C GLU A 46 -15.73 0.03 6.36
N VAL A 47 -15.67 -1.18 5.82
CA VAL A 47 -14.94 -1.53 4.62
C VAL A 47 -15.83 -2.28 3.65
N ASP A 48 -15.42 -2.36 2.38
CA ASP A 48 -16.04 -3.27 1.43
C ASP A 48 -15.69 -4.73 1.80
N GLU A 49 -16.63 -5.42 2.42
CA GLU A 49 -16.46 -6.80 2.90
C GLU A 49 -16.24 -7.83 1.78
N LYS A 50 -16.55 -7.48 0.53
CA LYS A 50 -16.26 -8.33 -0.63
C LYS A 50 -14.78 -8.31 -1.00
N MET A 51 -14.08 -7.26 -0.61
CA MET A 51 -12.69 -7.02 -0.94
C MET A 51 -11.76 -7.25 0.25
N ILE A 52 -12.16 -6.79 1.43
CA ILE A 52 -11.33 -6.74 2.64
C ILE A 52 -11.84 -7.74 3.66
N GLU A 53 -10.99 -8.67 4.04
CA GLU A 53 -11.29 -9.74 4.99
C GLU A 53 -10.63 -9.48 6.34
N ARG A 54 -11.18 -10.14 7.35
CA ARG A 54 -10.55 -10.17 8.68
C ARG A 54 -9.12 -10.66 8.60
N GLY A 55 -8.20 -9.93 9.21
CA GLY A 55 -6.76 -10.22 9.18
C GLY A 55 -5.99 -9.45 8.12
N ASP A 56 -6.68 -8.84 7.17
CA ASP A 56 -6.05 -7.97 6.18
C ASP A 56 -5.53 -6.68 6.84
N THR A 57 -4.51 -6.09 6.24
CA THR A 57 -3.89 -4.86 6.74
C THR A 57 -4.37 -3.65 5.96
N LEU A 58 -4.65 -2.57 6.67
CA LEU A 58 -4.91 -1.25 6.12
C LEU A 58 -3.75 -0.34 6.52
N ALA A 59 -3.07 0.26 5.55
CA ALA A 59 -1.86 1.04 5.79
C ALA A 59 -1.82 2.34 4.99
N VAL A 60 -1.09 3.30 5.52
CA VAL A 60 -0.79 4.57 4.87
C VAL A 60 0.71 4.77 4.77
N PHE A 61 1.14 5.51 3.74
CA PHE A 61 2.56 5.75 3.46
C PHE A 61 2.82 7.24 3.24
N TYR A 62 3.90 7.73 3.82
CA TYR A 62 4.39 9.07 3.55
C TYR A 62 5.54 9.02 2.55
N GLY A 63 5.70 10.10 1.79
CA GLY A 63 6.77 10.21 0.79
C GLY A 63 8.04 10.82 1.36
N LEU A 64 9.19 10.29 0.94
CA LEU A 64 10.51 10.88 1.16
C LEU A 64 10.89 11.81 -0.01
N PRO A 65 11.83 12.74 0.19
CA PRO A 65 12.34 13.59 -0.90
C PRO A 65 12.90 12.80 -2.08
N SER A 66 13.41 11.59 -1.84
CA SER A 66 13.90 10.66 -2.87
C SER A 66 12.80 10.06 -3.76
N GLY A 67 11.52 10.23 -3.40
CA GLY A 67 10.38 9.55 -4.01
C GLY A 67 10.05 8.19 -3.39
N GLU A 68 10.90 7.65 -2.53
CA GLU A 68 10.61 6.46 -1.76
C GLU A 68 9.44 6.72 -0.80
N LYS A 69 8.63 5.69 -0.56
CA LYS A 69 7.53 5.74 0.41
C LYS A 69 7.81 4.84 1.60
N LYS A 70 7.46 5.33 2.79
CA LYS A 70 7.56 4.58 4.04
C LYS A 70 6.22 4.51 4.76
N CYS A 71 6.00 3.42 5.47
CA CYS A 71 4.78 3.25 6.24
C CYS A 71 4.69 4.28 7.35
N GLY A 72 3.60 5.03 7.36
CA GLY A 72 3.29 6.03 8.41
C GLY A 72 2.32 5.52 9.45
N GLY A 73 1.71 4.38 9.21
CA GLY A 73 0.77 3.73 10.14
C GLY A 73 0.03 2.60 9.47
N TYR A 74 -0.36 1.62 10.25
CA TYR A 74 -1.19 0.52 9.78
C TYR A 74 -2.07 -0.04 10.91
N VAL A 75 -3.10 -0.77 10.52
CA VAL A 75 -4.00 -1.48 11.42
C VAL A 75 -4.46 -2.78 10.76
N ILE A 76 -4.72 -3.78 11.58
CA ILE A 76 -5.30 -5.05 11.11
C ILE A 76 -6.82 -4.95 11.19
N TRP A 77 -7.48 -5.22 10.06
CA TRP A 77 -8.94 -5.27 10.03
C TRP A 77 -9.45 -6.52 10.75
N ASN A 78 -10.38 -6.36 11.68
CA ASN A 78 -10.93 -7.44 12.50
C ASN A 78 -12.46 -7.56 12.43
N ASN A 79 -13.07 -7.05 11.36
CA ASN A 79 -14.52 -6.96 11.16
C ASN A 79 -15.25 -6.01 12.15
N GLU A 80 -14.50 -5.16 12.80
CA GLU A 80 -15.03 -4.12 13.70
C GLU A 80 -14.38 -2.78 13.35
N ARG A 81 -14.99 -1.71 13.81
CA ARG A 81 -14.44 -0.36 13.70
C ARG A 81 -13.03 -0.33 14.28
N VAL A 82 -12.11 0.27 13.58
CA VAL A 82 -10.71 0.36 14.00
C VAL A 82 -10.25 1.82 14.03
N ALA A 83 -9.25 2.07 14.87
CA ALA A 83 -8.53 3.32 14.90
C ALA A 83 -7.14 3.09 14.34
N LEU A 84 -6.85 3.72 13.22
CA LEU A 84 -5.53 3.73 12.59
C LEU A 84 -4.76 4.94 13.14
N THR A 85 -3.70 4.69 13.86
CA THR A 85 -2.75 5.74 14.27
C THR A 85 -1.73 5.97 13.19
N ILE A 86 -1.58 7.19 12.74
CA ILE A 86 -0.56 7.61 11.81
C ILE A 86 0.41 8.60 12.44
N TRP A 87 1.68 8.53 12.07
CA TRP A 87 2.74 9.26 12.74
C TRP A 87 3.27 10.40 11.88
N GLY A 88 3.43 11.54 12.53
CA GLY A 88 4.01 12.74 11.92
C GLY A 88 5.51 12.77 12.02
N ASN A 89 6.10 13.66 11.22
CA ASN A 89 7.55 13.88 11.23
C ASN A 89 8.01 14.51 12.55
N ASP A 90 9.09 13.95 13.09
CA ASP A 90 9.81 14.59 14.18
C ASP A 90 10.79 15.62 13.57
N ASN A 91 10.51 16.89 13.82
CA ASN A 91 11.34 17.99 13.31
C ASN A 91 12.75 18.05 13.92
N THR A 92 13.01 17.24 14.94
CA THR A 92 14.35 17.15 15.56
C THR A 92 15.21 16.06 14.94
N SER A 93 14.63 15.17 14.14
CA SER A 93 15.36 14.13 13.42
C SER A 93 15.98 14.69 12.13
N GLU A 94 17.16 14.15 11.73
CA GLU A 94 17.88 14.59 10.53
C GLU A 94 17.15 14.22 9.24
N SER A 95 16.41 13.13 9.26
CA SER A 95 15.64 12.65 8.11
C SER A 95 14.15 12.65 8.42
N LYS A 96 13.34 12.76 7.37
CA LYS A 96 11.88 12.65 7.47
C LYS A 96 11.49 11.26 7.96
N ASP A 97 10.76 11.18 9.06
CA ASP A 97 10.35 9.94 9.72
C ASP A 97 8.83 9.80 9.94
N GLY A 98 8.05 10.61 9.26
CA GLY A 98 6.60 10.60 9.31
C GLY A 98 5.98 11.62 8.37
N PHE A 99 4.68 11.82 8.46
CA PHE A 99 3.93 12.82 7.69
C PHE A 99 4.29 14.24 8.10
N HIS A 100 4.51 15.10 7.12
CA HIS A 100 4.51 16.54 7.40
C HIS A 100 3.09 17.03 7.68
N ALA A 101 2.97 18.13 8.40
CA ALA A 101 1.68 18.81 8.54
C ALA A 101 1.11 19.15 7.16
N LYS A 102 -0.20 18.87 6.98
CA LYS A 102 -0.94 19.05 5.72
C LYS A 102 -0.54 18.11 4.57
N GLU A 103 0.35 17.15 4.79
CA GLU A 103 0.59 16.08 3.83
C GLU A 103 -0.62 15.15 3.79
N SER A 104 -1.06 14.75 2.58
CA SER A 104 -2.15 13.80 2.45
C SER A 104 -1.73 12.41 2.87
N PHE A 105 -2.55 11.75 3.67
CA PHE A 105 -2.35 10.34 4.03
C PHE A 105 -3.09 9.37 3.08
N LEU A 106 -3.81 9.89 2.10
CA LEU A 106 -4.46 9.04 1.08
C LEU A 106 -3.50 8.70 -0.06
N PRO A 107 -3.71 7.56 -0.71
CA PRO A 107 -4.74 6.57 -0.42
C PRO A 107 -4.37 5.69 0.78
N ILE A 108 -5.39 5.07 1.39
CA ILE A 108 -5.21 3.95 2.30
C ILE A 108 -5.09 2.69 1.44
N TYR A 109 -4.09 1.88 1.71
CA TYR A 109 -3.81 0.67 0.95
C TYR A 109 -4.33 -0.57 1.66
N HIS A 110 -4.94 -1.45 0.89
CA HIS A 110 -5.28 -2.80 1.32
C HIS A 110 -4.10 -3.71 1.06
N ILE A 111 -3.61 -4.35 2.10
CA ILE A 111 -2.47 -5.26 2.07
C ILE A 111 -2.92 -6.63 2.55
N LYS A 112 -2.65 -7.64 1.74
CA LYS A 112 -2.93 -9.04 2.04
C LYS A 112 -1.67 -9.86 1.92
N ASN A 113 -1.36 -10.67 2.94
CA ASN A 113 -0.14 -11.48 2.98
C ASN A 113 1.16 -10.67 2.75
N GLY A 114 1.18 -9.41 3.23
CA GLY A 114 2.33 -8.52 3.08
C GLY A 114 2.46 -7.87 1.71
N ILE A 115 1.47 -8.02 0.83
CA ILE A 115 1.49 -7.49 -0.55
C ILE A 115 0.34 -6.50 -0.73
N ILE A 116 0.64 -5.35 -1.36
CA ILE A 116 -0.40 -4.37 -1.70
C ILE A 116 -1.32 -4.95 -2.77
N ASN A 117 -2.61 -5.05 -2.44
CA ASN A 117 -3.66 -5.44 -3.38
C ASN A 117 -4.30 -4.25 -4.08
N ASN A 118 -4.70 -3.25 -3.30
CA ASN A 118 -5.48 -2.12 -3.81
C ASN A 118 -5.13 -0.82 -3.08
N ALA A 119 -5.22 0.28 -3.81
CA ALA A 119 -5.39 1.60 -3.26
C ALA A 119 -6.91 1.84 -3.09
N LEU A 120 -7.34 2.09 -1.87
CA LEU A 120 -8.76 2.19 -1.54
C LEU A 120 -9.29 3.61 -1.72
N ASN A 121 -10.55 3.70 -2.13
CA ASN A 121 -11.31 4.94 -2.06
C ASN A 121 -11.83 5.14 -0.63
N SER A 122 -11.97 6.40 -0.23
CA SER A 122 -12.39 6.78 1.12
C SER A 122 -13.59 7.69 1.07
N GLU A 123 -14.64 7.33 1.80
CA GLU A 123 -15.77 8.21 2.08
C GLU A 123 -15.63 8.74 3.50
N PHE A 124 -15.42 10.05 3.64
CA PHE A 124 -15.28 10.69 4.95
C PHE A 124 -16.63 11.01 5.59
N MET A 125 -16.71 10.79 6.89
CA MET A 125 -17.82 11.26 7.71
C MET A 125 -17.47 12.58 8.40
N ALA A 126 -16.21 12.73 8.83
CA ALA A 126 -15.69 13.94 9.48
C ALA A 126 -14.19 14.07 9.26
N GLY A 127 -13.68 15.30 9.37
CA GLY A 127 -12.27 15.60 9.12
C GLY A 127 -11.92 15.64 7.64
N ASN A 128 -10.65 15.49 7.33
CA ASN A 128 -10.11 15.53 5.99
C ASN A 128 -8.96 14.53 5.81
N ASN A 129 -8.34 14.55 4.65
CA ASN A 129 -7.25 13.62 4.26
C ASN A 129 -5.84 14.14 4.57
N PHE A 130 -5.71 15.21 5.33
CA PHE A 130 -4.41 15.82 5.62
C PHE A 130 -3.96 15.52 7.04
N PHE A 131 -2.68 15.20 7.19
CA PHE A 131 -2.09 15.00 8.50
C PHE A 131 -2.11 16.31 9.31
N SER A 132 -2.56 16.19 10.56
CA SER A 132 -2.43 17.23 11.59
C SER A 132 -2.11 16.61 12.95
N HIS A 133 -1.19 17.23 13.66
CA HIS A 133 -0.82 16.78 15.01
C HIS A 133 -2.05 16.78 15.93
N ASN A 134 -2.26 15.67 16.63
CA ASN A 134 -3.45 15.42 17.47
C ASN A 134 -4.79 15.49 16.70
N GLY A 135 -4.75 15.43 15.37
CA GLY A 135 -5.94 15.43 14.53
C GLY A 135 -6.73 14.13 14.60
N ILE A 136 -8.00 14.23 14.23
CA ILE A 136 -8.90 13.09 14.11
C ILE A 136 -9.64 13.24 12.79
N SER A 137 -9.67 12.15 12.00
CA SER A 137 -10.56 12.02 10.85
C SER A 137 -11.37 10.74 10.98
N ILE A 138 -12.59 10.77 10.45
CA ILE A 138 -13.49 9.62 10.48
C ILE A 138 -13.84 9.25 9.06
N ILE A 139 -13.45 8.06 8.66
CA ILE A 139 -13.81 7.45 7.38
C ILE A 139 -15.01 6.56 7.62
N LYS A 140 -16.12 6.90 6.95
CA LYS A 140 -17.33 6.11 6.99
C LYS A 140 -17.13 4.76 6.33
N LYS A 141 -16.52 4.75 5.15
CA LYS A 141 -16.27 3.52 4.37
C LYS A 141 -15.01 3.62 3.53
N LEU A 142 -14.28 2.51 3.49
CA LEU A 142 -13.22 2.21 2.50
C LEU A 142 -13.73 1.19 1.48
N TYR A 143 -13.47 1.44 0.18
CA TYR A 143 -13.92 0.58 -0.92
C TYR A 143 -13.02 0.62 -2.15
#